data_5ef13572ffd920e5af4976a89e5449fa
#
_entry.id   5ef13572ffd920e5af4976a89e5449fa
#
_cell.length_a   1.000
_cell.length_b   1.000
_cell.length_c   1.000
_cell.angle_alpha   90.00
_cell.angle_beta   90.00
_cell.angle_gamma   90.00
#
_symmetry.space_group_name_H-M   'P 1'
#
loop_
_entity.id
_entity.type
_entity.pdbx_description
1 polymer ?
#
loop_
_entity_poly.entity_id
_entity_poly.type
_entity_poly.pdbx_seq_one_letter_code
_entity_poly.pdbx_strand_id
1 'polypeptide(L)'
;MRKNRPYIFSLIIALLALTTCIPTSMAQTVACTARPPKHEVRAVWLTTIGGIDWPHTYAQSARSIEKQQNELRKILDQLQAAGINTVLLQTRVRGTVIYPSAYEPWDGCLSGHPGKSPGYDALQFAINECHRRGMELHAWIVTMPVGKWDALGCKQLRKKMPRNIIRIKADGYMNPETQQTADYLANICAEVTRAYDVDGIHLDYIRYPEELPKLKTLSRDKGRDNITRIVRTISRRVKGIKPWVKMSCSPIGKYDDTQRYWSRGWNANTKVCQDAELWLRDGLMDELFPMMYFRDNDFFPFALDWKERSHGRIIVPGLGIYFMSPRERDWPLSDITRELEFLRAEGLGHAYFRSKFFTDDTKGIYQYARNEYSQYASLVPPMTWQSNARPATPQNLNITANGNGTATMSWQHTVADTTMMLFNVYGSTEYPVDINDARNLIATRRQSRQLTIPDNSFMYYAVCATDRYGNESAPLQQPCDDFIAPVGSSCCNKSISHKAMLPCDGLNVTLPKYTALTDADFLIVESIQHTAITTLPYRRTSTINVNTLPQGVYVLRTLNRKGVSHRIGFFRK
;
A
#
# COMPACT_ATOMS: atom_id res chain seq x y z
N MET A 1 8.51 -35.80 -76.26
CA MET A 1 9.87 -36.11 -75.80
C MET A 1 10.11 -35.40 -74.48
N ARG A 2 9.87 -36.06 -73.42
CA ARG A 2 10.75 -36.77 -72.46
C ARG A 2 11.80 -35.88 -71.77
N LYS A 3 11.58 -35.80 -70.43
CA LYS A 3 12.56 -35.72 -69.35
C LYS A 3 12.88 -34.30 -68.84
N ASN A 4 12.31 -33.95 -67.69
CA ASN A 4 13.07 -33.58 -66.48
C ASN A 4 12.08 -33.12 -65.36
N ARG A 5 11.50 -34.08 -64.67
CA ARG A 5 10.69 -33.80 -63.45
C ARG A 5 10.98 -34.75 -62.27
N PRO A 6 12.24 -34.98 -61.86
CA PRO A 6 12.42 -35.50 -60.50
C PRO A 6 13.15 -34.55 -59.55
N TYR A 7 13.80 -33.48 -60.00
CA TYR A 7 14.62 -32.65 -59.11
C TYR A 7 13.84 -31.58 -58.32
N ILE A 8 12.68 -31.19 -58.83
CA ILE A 8 11.84 -30.18 -58.14
C ILE A 8 11.18 -30.79 -56.92
N PHE A 9 10.79 -32.06 -56.91
CA PHE A 9 10.17 -32.73 -55.76
C PHE A 9 11.17 -32.99 -54.65
N SER A 10 12.43 -33.29 -54.95
CA SER A 10 13.48 -33.48 -53.93
C SER A 10 13.91 -32.15 -53.28
N LEU A 11 13.83 -31.02 -54.02
CA LEU A 11 14.15 -29.69 -53.44
C LEU A 11 13.05 -29.21 -52.53
N ILE A 12 11.77 -29.51 -52.82
CA ILE A 12 10.64 -29.13 -51.98
C ILE A 12 10.64 -29.93 -50.68
N ILE A 13 11.00 -31.21 -50.70
CA ILE A 13 11.11 -32.04 -49.50
C ILE A 13 12.31 -31.60 -48.63
N ALA A 14 13.44 -31.20 -49.23
CA ALA A 14 14.57 -30.64 -48.51
C ALA A 14 14.28 -29.25 -47.91
N LEU A 15 13.49 -28.39 -48.58
CA LEU A 15 13.03 -27.13 -48.02
C LEU A 15 11.99 -27.32 -46.89
N LEU A 16 11.10 -28.33 -46.99
CA LEU A 16 10.16 -28.66 -45.91
C LEU A 16 10.85 -29.30 -44.70
N ALA A 17 11.94 -30.01 -44.89
CA ALA A 17 12.72 -30.59 -43.78
C ALA A 17 13.56 -29.53 -43.04
N LEU A 18 13.93 -28.42 -43.69
CA LEU A 18 14.62 -27.30 -43.03
C LEU A 18 13.71 -26.35 -42.26
N THR A 19 12.39 -26.40 -42.45
CA THR A 19 11.43 -25.55 -41.73
C THR A 19 10.91 -26.20 -40.44
N THR A 20 11.26 -27.46 -40.13
CA THR A 20 10.82 -28.18 -38.92
C THR A 20 11.84 -28.17 -37.79
N CYS A 21 13.02 -27.59 -37.96
CA CYS A 21 13.97 -27.30 -36.89
C CYS A 21 14.07 -25.80 -36.60
N ILE A 22 12.94 -25.16 -36.33
CA ILE A 22 12.97 -23.97 -35.49
C ILE A 22 13.19 -24.50 -34.09
N PRO A 23 14.35 -24.25 -33.44
CA PRO A 23 14.42 -24.45 -32.01
C PRO A 23 13.32 -23.55 -31.45
N THR A 24 12.30 -24.14 -30.83
CA THR A 24 11.52 -23.44 -29.83
C THR A 24 12.54 -23.00 -28.79
N SER A 25 13.13 -21.83 -29.03
CA SER A 25 13.71 -21.04 -27.98
C SER A 25 12.55 -20.83 -27.03
N MET A 26 12.45 -21.73 -26.05
CA MET A 26 11.82 -21.38 -24.81
C MET A 26 12.53 -20.09 -24.43
N ALA A 27 11.89 -18.96 -24.68
CA ALA A 27 12.20 -17.76 -23.96
C ALA A 27 12.03 -18.18 -22.50
N GLN A 28 13.13 -18.67 -21.89
CA GLN A 28 13.29 -18.51 -20.48
C GLN A 28 13.10 -17.02 -20.28
N THR A 29 11.90 -16.65 -19.90
CA THR A 29 11.69 -15.44 -19.13
C THR A 29 12.66 -15.59 -17.98
N VAL A 30 13.85 -15.05 -18.16
CA VAL A 30 14.67 -14.62 -17.06
C VAL A 30 13.74 -13.64 -16.36
N ALA A 31 12.98 -14.16 -15.41
CA ALA A 31 12.34 -13.32 -14.43
C ALA A 31 13.52 -12.54 -13.85
N CYS A 32 13.71 -11.34 -14.36
CA CYS A 32 14.57 -10.37 -13.74
C CYS A 32 13.96 -10.26 -12.35
N THR A 33 14.57 -10.92 -11.37
CA THR A 33 14.20 -10.83 -9.97
C THR A 33 14.62 -9.45 -9.48
N ALA A 34 14.00 -8.42 -10.09
CA ALA A 34 14.10 -7.07 -9.60
C ALA A 34 13.68 -7.11 -8.14
N ARG A 35 14.55 -6.63 -7.24
CA ARG A 35 14.22 -6.57 -5.82
C ARG A 35 12.90 -5.84 -5.66
N PRO A 36 11.96 -6.35 -4.85
CA PRO A 36 10.70 -5.67 -4.62
C PRO A 36 10.99 -4.26 -4.04
N PRO A 37 10.24 -3.23 -4.47
CA PRO A 37 10.53 -1.86 -4.06
C PRO A 37 10.32 -1.69 -2.56
N LYS A 38 11.34 -1.14 -1.86
CA LYS A 38 11.22 -0.76 -0.45
C LYS A 38 10.17 0.33 -0.26
N HIS A 39 10.08 1.27 -1.19
CA HIS A 39 9.15 2.39 -1.15
C HIS A 39 8.24 2.37 -2.38
N GLU A 40 6.95 2.24 -2.15
CA GLU A 40 5.91 2.26 -3.19
C GLU A 40 4.57 2.59 -2.51
N VAL A 41 3.85 3.61 -2.98
CA VAL A 41 2.48 3.82 -2.52
C VAL A 41 1.57 2.78 -3.17
N ARG A 42 0.87 2.01 -2.36
CA ARG A 42 -0.13 1.01 -2.75
C ARG A 42 -1.44 1.38 -2.10
N ALA A 43 -2.27 2.10 -2.84
CA ALA A 43 -3.45 2.72 -2.27
C ALA A 43 -4.75 2.12 -2.77
N VAL A 44 -5.83 2.39 -2.04
CA VAL A 44 -7.18 2.05 -2.45
C VAL A 44 -8.16 3.15 -2.01
N TRP A 45 -9.11 3.50 -2.87
CA TRP A 45 -10.26 4.30 -2.47
C TRP A 45 -11.32 3.40 -1.83
N LEU A 46 -11.73 3.77 -0.61
CA LEU A 46 -12.81 3.13 0.13
C LEU A 46 -13.96 4.11 0.26
N THR A 47 -15.01 3.88 -0.50
CA THR A 47 -16.17 4.79 -0.60
C THR A 47 -17.19 4.51 0.48
N THR A 48 -17.78 5.57 1.04
CA THR A 48 -18.87 5.47 2.03
C THR A 48 -20.22 5.92 1.48
N ILE A 49 -20.23 6.66 0.38
CA ILE A 49 -21.48 7.13 -0.24
C ILE A 49 -22.43 5.96 -0.51
N GLY A 50 -23.64 6.04 0.05
CA GLY A 50 -24.65 5.00 -0.13
C GLY A 50 -24.25 3.60 0.37
N GLY A 51 -23.14 3.50 1.11
CA GLY A 51 -22.61 2.22 1.60
C GLY A 51 -22.08 1.30 0.50
N ILE A 52 -21.64 1.84 -0.65
CA ILE A 52 -21.26 1.02 -1.81
C ILE A 52 -19.97 0.20 -1.64
N ASP A 53 -19.05 0.61 -0.76
CA ASP A 53 -17.93 -0.22 -0.29
C ASP A 53 -18.09 -0.54 1.20
N TRP A 54 -18.44 0.46 2.00
CA TRP A 54 -18.68 0.37 3.44
C TRP A 54 -19.45 1.60 3.91
N PRO A 55 -20.40 1.45 4.87
CA PRO A 55 -20.89 0.20 5.45
C PRO A 55 -22.09 -0.39 4.70
N HIS A 56 -22.26 -1.71 4.80
CA HIS A 56 -23.44 -2.40 4.28
C HIS A 56 -24.55 -2.58 5.34
N THR A 57 -24.21 -2.36 6.61
CA THR A 57 -25.12 -2.46 7.76
C THR A 57 -25.31 -1.10 8.39
N TYR A 58 -26.54 -0.65 8.63
CA TYR A 58 -26.81 0.57 9.37
C TYR A 58 -26.61 0.36 10.88
N ALA A 59 -25.85 1.28 11.52
CA ALA A 59 -25.61 1.30 12.96
C ALA A 59 -26.81 1.90 13.69
N GLN A 60 -27.67 1.06 14.24
CA GLN A 60 -28.92 1.44 14.94
C GLN A 60 -29.05 0.77 16.31
N SER A 61 -28.18 -0.14 16.66
CA SER A 61 -28.07 -0.86 17.93
C SER A 61 -26.65 -1.26 18.21
N ALA A 62 -26.28 -1.63 19.43
CA ALA A 62 -24.94 -2.12 19.77
C ALA A 62 -24.48 -3.26 18.86
N ARG A 63 -25.38 -4.23 18.57
CA ARG A 63 -25.09 -5.36 17.67
C ARG A 63 -24.82 -4.91 16.22
N SER A 64 -25.58 -3.96 15.70
CA SER A 64 -25.38 -3.46 14.34
C SER A 64 -24.15 -2.54 14.22
N ILE A 65 -23.79 -1.82 15.28
CA ILE A 65 -22.52 -1.09 15.37
C ILE A 65 -21.35 -2.06 15.27
N GLU A 66 -21.35 -3.11 16.11
CA GLU A 66 -20.30 -4.13 16.08
C GLU A 66 -20.19 -4.81 14.70
N LYS A 67 -21.34 -5.15 14.09
CA LYS A 67 -21.37 -5.71 12.73
C LYS A 67 -20.74 -4.76 11.71
N GLN A 68 -21.09 -3.47 11.73
CA GLN A 68 -20.56 -2.44 10.84
C GLN A 68 -19.03 -2.28 11.04
N GLN A 69 -18.56 -2.31 12.28
CA GLN A 69 -17.13 -2.28 12.61
C GLN A 69 -16.40 -3.53 12.11
N ASN A 70 -17.00 -4.72 12.26
CA ASN A 70 -16.41 -5.97 11.78
C ASN A 70 -16.39 -6.06 10.24
N GLU A 71 -17.33 -5.44 9.54
CA GLU A 71 -17.27 -5.28 8.08
C GLU A 71 -15.99 -4.51 7.68
N LEU A 72 -15.70 -3.38 8.32
CA LEU A 72 -14.49 -2.61 8.02
C LEU A 72 -13.22 -3.38 8.37
N ARG A 73 -13.16 -4.05 9.54
CA ARG A 73 -12.01 -4.88 9.92
C ARG A 73 -11.69 -5.92 8.85
N LYS A 74 -12.71 -6.62 8.33
CA LYS A 74 -12.52 -7.63 7.27
C LYS A 74 -11.98 -7.03 5.98
N ILE A 75 -12.50 -5.88 5.55
CA ILE A 75 -11.98 -5.17 4.38
C ILE A 75 -10.50 -4.82 4.60
N LEU A 76 -10.16 -4.22 5.75
CA LEU A 76 -8.79 -3.81 6.06
C LEU A 76 -7.83 -5.01 6.22
N ASP A 77 -8.28 -6.15 6.73
CA ASP A 77 -7.49 -7.38 6.80
C ASP A 77 -7.14 -7.90 5.39
N GLN A 78 -8.12 -7.88 4.46
CA GLN A 78 -7.87 -8.23 3.07
C GLN A 78 -6.89 -7.24 2.40
N LEU A 79 -7.08 -5.94 2.61
CA LEU A 79 -6.21 -4.92 2.04
C LEU A 79 -4.76 -5.08 2.54
N GLN A 80 -4.56 -5.28 3.84
CA GLN A 80 -3.25 -5.56 4.43
C GLN A 80 -2.61 -6.81 3.84
N ALA A 81 -3.37 -7.90 3.72
CA ALA A 81 -2.88 -9.16 3.17
C ALA A 81 -2.45 -9.06 1.70
N ALA A 82 -2.98 -8.09 0.96
CA ALA A 82 -2.60 -7.79 -0.43
C ALA A 82 -1.56 -6.66 -0.54
N GLY A 83 -0.90 -6.30 0.57
CA GLY A 83 0.20 -5.33 0.59
C GLY A 83 -0.21 -3.87 0.43
N ILE A 84 -1.49 -3.52 0.58
CA ILE A 84 -1.95 -2.13 0.59
C ILE A 84 -1.39 -1.42 1.82
N ASN A 85 -0.86 -0.22 1.63
CA ASN A 85 -0.27 0.60 2.70
C ASN A 85 -0.95 1.96 2.88
N THR A 86 -1.91 2.33 2.02
CA THR A 86 -2.62 3.62 2.08
C THR A 86 -4.10 3.43 1.76
N VAL A 87 -4.97 3.92 2.63
CA VAL A 87 -6.44 3.89 2.46
C VAL A 87 -6.96 5.32 2.33
N LEU A 88 -7.60 5.63 1.20
CA LEU A 88 -8.31 6.88 0.97
C LEU A 88 -9.78 6.68 1.39
N LEU A 89 -10.11 6.98 2.65
CA LEU A 89 -11.46 6.78 3.19
C LEU A 89 -12.34 7.98 2.92
N GLN A 90 -13.47 7.78 2.22
CA GLN A 90 -14.43 8.86 1.96
C GLN A 90 -15.06 9.36 3.27
N THR A 91 -14.53 10.49 3.75
CA THR A 91 -14.82 11.09 5.06
C THR A 91 -15.86 12.22 4.98
N ARG A 92 -15.74 13.10 3.98
CA ARG A 92 -16.79 14.05 3.58
C ARG A 92 -17.39 13.60 2.26
N VAL A 93 -18.69 13.33 2.27
CA VAL A 93 -19.38 12.74 1.13
C VAL A 93 -19.92 13.83 0.18
N ARG A 94 -20.95 14.56 0.55
CA ARG A 94 -21.56 15.64 -0.26
C ARG A 94 -22.29 16.61 0.67
N GLY A 95 -21.56 17.44 1.42
CA GLY A 95 -22.12 18.29 2.46
C GLY A 95 -22.61 17.53 3.70
N THR A 96 -22.09 16.31 3.87
CA THR A 96 -22.30 15.41 5.00
C THR A 96 -21.00 14.67 5.31
N VAL A 97 -20.83 14.19 6.54
CA VAL A 97 -19.58 13.59 7.03
C VAL A 97 -19.85 12.31 7.81
N ILE A 98 -18.78 11.50 8.02
CA ILE A 98 -18.83 10.24 8.78
C ILE A 98 -18.21 10.36 10.19
N TYR A 99 -18.06 11.58 10.70
CA TYR A 99 -17.50 11.88 12.03
C TYR A 99 -18.32 13.00 12.70
N PRO A 100 -18.22 13.20 14.04
CA PRO A 100 -18.85 14.33 14.70
C PRO A 100 -18.22 15.65 14.25
N SER A 101 -18.96 16.46 13.50
CA SER A 101 -18.51 17.73 12.93
C SER A 101 -19.33 18.91 13.44
N ALA A 102 -18.66 20.04 13.67
CA ALA A 102 -19.30 21.32 13.94
C ALA A 102 -19.85 22.00 12.66
N TYR A 103 -19.49 21.50 11.49
CA TYR A 103 -19.78 22.16 10.20
C TYR A 103 -20.90 21.50 9.41
N GLU A 104 -20.90 20.17 9.35
CA GLU A 104 -21.81 19.40 8.48
C GLU A 104 -22.47 18.24 9.24
N PRO A 105 -23.71 17.86 8.87
CA PRO A 105 -24.42 16.77 9.52
C PRO A 105 -23.83 15.41 9.17
N TRP A 106 -24.14 14.41 10.01
CA TRP A 106 -23.84 13.01 9.74
C TRP A 106 -24.43 12.54 8.41
N ASP A 107 -23.64 11.79 7.65
CA ASP A 107 -24.15 11.10 6.46
C ASP A 107 -25.08 9.94 6.84
N GLY A 108 -26.13 9.75 6.06
CA GLY A 108 -27.09 8.69 6.30
C GLY A 108 -26.56 7.28 6.02
N CYS A 109 -25.41 7.15 5.36
CA CYS A 109 -24.81 5.83 5.06
C CYS A 109 -24.49 5.02 6.32
N LEU A 110 -24.16 5.70 7.44
CA LEU A 110 -23.81 5.03 8.70
C LEU A 110 -25.03 4.56 9.49
N SER A 111 -26.01 5.42 9.68
CA SER A 111 -27.18 5.15 10.56
C SER A 111 -28.46 4.79 9.81
N GLY A 112 -28.50 4.93 8.49
CA GLY A 112 -29.72 4.88 7.68
C GLY A 112 -30.54 6.17 7.70
N HIS A 113 -30.16 7.16 8.52
CA HIS A 113 -30.88 8.41 8.71
C HIS A 113 -29.93 9.60 8.57
N PRO A 114 -30.04 10.45 7.53
CA PRO A 114 -29.24 11.66 7.40
C PRO A 114 -29.35 12.56 8.63
N GLY A 115 -28.22 13.02 9.15
CA GLY A 115 -28.11 13.86 10.34
C GLY A 115 -28.10 13.12 11.67
N LYS A 116 -28.36 11.80 11.69
CA LYS A 116 -28.33 11.00 12.92
C LYS A 116 -26.97 10.32 13.11
N SER A 117 -26.38 10.50 14.29
CA SER A 117 -25.17 9.80 14.68
C SER A 117 -25.35 8.27 14.64
N PRO A 118 -24.33 7.52 14.20
CA PRO A 118 -24.31 6.05 14.28
C PRO A 118 -24.06 5.52 15.70
N GLY A 119 -23.83 6.38 16.69
CA GLY A 119 -23.51 5.98 18.07
C GLY A 119 -22.02 5.75 18.33
N TYR A 120 -21.15 5.97 17.34
CA TYR A 120 -19.69 5.91 17.48
C TYR A 120 -19.03 6.84 16.44
N ASP A 121 -17.74 7.13 16.64
CA ASP A 121 -16.94 7.89 15.69
C ASP A 121 -16.32 6.94 14.65
N ALA A 122 -16.89 6.94 13.45
CA ALA A 122 -16.50 6.02 12.38
C ALA A 122 -15.11 6.36 11.79
N LEU A 123 -14.74 7.64 11.75
CA LEU A 123 -13.42 8.08 11.27
C LEU A 123 -12.33 7.69 12.28
N GLN A 124 -12.52 7.95 13.57
CA GLN A 124 -11.55 7.55 14.60
C GLN A 124 -11.36 6.04 14.63
N PHE A 125 -12.47 5.29 14.51
CA PHE A 125 -12.41 3.83 14.44
C PHE A 125 -11.58 3.35 13.23
N ALA A 126 -11.81 3.92 12.05
CA ALA A 126 -11.08 3.55 10.83
C ALA A 126 -9.58 3.88 10.93
N ILE A 127 -9.21 5.04 11.51
CA ILE A 127 -7.83 5.43 11.76
C ILE A 127 -7.13 4.39 12.63
N ASN A 128 -7.73 4.04 13.78
CA ASN A 128 -7.16 3.08 14.71
C ASN A 128 -6.95 1.71 14.04
N GLU A 129 -7.92 1.26 13.23
CA GLU A 129 -7.83 -0.02 12.54
C GLU A 129 -6.81 -0.01 11.38
N CYS A 130 -6.62 1.11 10.67
CA CYS A 130 -5.57 1.26 9.67
C CYS A 130 -4.17 1.28 10.34
N HIS A 131 -3.98 2.11 11.37
CA HIS A 131 -2.70 2.24 12.07
C HIS A 131 -2.27 0.94 12.72
N ARG A 132 -3.21 0.18 13.32
CA ARG A 132 -2.94 -1.15 13.87
C ARG A 132 -2.36 -2.11 12.83
N ARG A 133 -2.70 -1.94 11.55
CA ARG A 133 -2.22 -2.72 10.40
C ARG A 133 -1.00 -2.13 9.70
N GLY A 134 -0.48 -1.00 10.19
CA GLY A 134 0.65 -0.30 9.56
C GLY A 134 0.30 0.46 8.28
N MET A 135 -0.99 0.70 8.03
CA MET A 135 -1.48 1.46 6.88
C MET A 135 -1.71 2.92 7.23
N GLU A 136 -1.45 3.82 6.28
CA GLU A 136 -1.88 5.21 6.34
C GLU A 136 -3.38 5.33 6.05
N LEU A 137 -4.04 6.28 6.73
CA LEU A 137 -5.40 6.69 6.40
C LEU A 137 -5.41 8.15 5.98
N HIS A 138 -5.83 8.41 4.74
CA HIS A 138 -6.10 9.74 4.23
C HIS A 138 -7.60 10.03 4.26
N ALA A 139 -7.98 11.12 4.91
CA ALA A 139 -9.38 11.55 4.91
C ALA A 139 -9.74 12.10 3.53
N TRP A 140 -10.57 11.36 2.80
CA TRP A 140 -11.04 11.77 1.47
C TRP A 140 -12.21 12.74 1.57
N ILE A 141 -11.97 13.96 1.12
CA ILE A 141 -12.89 15.11 1.18
C ILE A 141 -13.42 15.41 -0.23
N VAL A 142 -14.67 15.08 -0.50
CA VAL A 142 -15.37 15.53 -1.72
C VAL A 142 -15.64 17.02 -1.56
N THR A 143 -15.02 17.88 -2.36
CA THR A 143 -14.96 19.34 -2.09
C THR A 143 -16.16 20.11 -2.66
N MET A 144 -16.27 20.25 -3.99
CA MET A 144 -17.28 21.12 -4.61
C MET A 144 -18.70 20.58 -4.56
N PRO A 145 -19.00 19.30 -4.79
CA PRO A 145 -20.36 18.79 -4.71
C PRO A 145 -20.88 18.80 -3.26
N VAL A 146 -22.12 19.25 -3.08
CA VAL A 146 -22.81 19.27 -1.77
C VAL A 146 -24.12 18.48 -1.77
N GLY A 147 -24.32 17.66 -2.79
CA GLY A 147 -25.43 16.69 -2.90
C GLY A 147 -26.66 17.21 -3.60
N LYS A 148 -27.73 16.43 -3.58
CA LYS A 148 -29.01 16.81 -4.15
C LYS A 148 -29.50 18.11 -3.51
N TRP A 149 -30.15 18.97 -4.34
CA TRP A 149 -30.60 20.28 -3.89
C TRP A 149 -31.46 20.22 -2.62
N ASP A 150 -32.26 19.18 -2.50
CA ASP A 150 -33.16 18.96 -1.36
C ASP A 150 -32.60 18.04 -0.27
N ALA A 151 -31.36 17.58 -0.40
CA ALA A 151 -30.69 16.81 0.64
C ALA A 151 -30.36 17.67 1.86
N LEU A 152 -30.28 17.04 3.04
CA LEU A 152 -30.08 17.71 4.33
C LEU A 152 -28.83 18.59 4.31
N GLY A 153 -27.68 18.09 3.92
CA GLY A 153 -26.42 18.84 3.89
C GLY A 153 -26.51 20.06 2.99
N CYS A 154 -27.03 19.91 1.76
CA CYS A 154 -27.22 21.01 0.83
C CYS A 154 -28.19 22.08 1.37
N LYS A 155 -29.32 21.67 1.99
CA LYS A 155 -30.26 22.59 2.63
C LYS A 155 -29.61 23.40 3.74
N GLN A 156 -28.83 22.76 4.61
CA GLN A 156 -28.13 23.43 5.70
C GLN A 156 -27.07 24.41 5.19
N LEU A 157 -26.29 24.01 4.19
CA LEU A 157 -25.27 24.87 3.58
C LEU A 157 -25.88 26.09 2.88
N ARG A 158 -26.96 25.90 2.13
CA ARG A 158 -27.69 27.03 1.52
C ARG A 158 -28.22 28.02 2.54
N LYS A 159 -28.73 27.54 3.69
CA LYS A 159 -29.16 28.44 4.79
C LYS A 159 -27.97 29.18 5.40
N LYS A 160 -26.82 28.50 5.58
CA LYS A 160 -25.62 29.09 6.20
C LYS A 160 -24.86 30.02 5.23
N MET A 161 -24.85 29.68 3.95
CA MET A 161 -24.04 30.36 2.92
C MET A 161 -24.82 30.49 1.60
N PRO A 162 -25.92 31.25 1.55
CA PRO A 162 -26.87 31.25 0.41
C PRO A 162 -26.26 31.69 -0.91
N ARG A 163 -25.24 32.56 -0.89
CA ARG A 163 -24.54 33.05 -2.11
C ARG A 163 -23.41 32.13 -2.59
N ASN A 164 -23.06 31.13 -1.77
CA ASN A 164 -21.93 30.24 -2.05
C ASN A 164 -22.33 28.86 -2.56
N ILE A 165 -23.62 28.55 -2.55
CA ILE A 165 -24.11 27.29 -3.10
C ILE A 165 -24.83 27.59 -4.41
N ILE A 166 -24.29 27.06 -5.49
CA ILE A 166 -24.87 27.17 -6.84
C ILE A 166 -25.63 25.90 -7.18
N ARG A 167 -26.73 26.05 -7.91
CA ARG A 167 -27.52 24.92 -8.38
C ARG A 167 -27.14 24.58 -9.82
N ILE A 168 -26.83 23.31 -10.06
CA ILE A 168 -26.61 22.77 -11.39
C ILE A 168 -27.56 21.57 -11.54
N LYS A 169 -28.57 21.69 -12.39
CA LYS A 169 -29.65 20.69 -12.52
C LYS A 169 -30.31 20.39 -11.16
N ALA A 170 -30.23 19.16 -10.68
CA ALA A 170 -30.80 18.71 -9.41
C ALA A 170 -29.82 18.78 -8.23
N ASP A 171 -28.58 19.17 -8.44
CA ASP A 171 -27.51 19.11 -7.46
C ASP A 171 -27.00 20.49 -7.04
N GLY A 172 -26.52 20.60 -5.80
CA GLY A 172 -25.84 21.76 -5.28
C GLY A 172 -24.33 21.61 -5.33
N TYR A 173 -23.63 22.73 -5.55
CA TYR A 173 -22.17 22.80 -5.58
C TYR A 173 -21.69 24.04 -4.84
N MET A 174 -20.50 23.95 -4.22
CA MET A 174 -19.81 25.14 -3.73
C MET A 174 -19.43 26.02 -4.91
N ASN A 175 -19.55 27.35 -4.73
CA ASN A 175 -19.11 28.32 -5.74
C ASN A 175 -17.58 28.49 -5.67
N PRO A 176 -16.80 28.07 -6.70
CA PRO A 176 -15.34 28.14 -6.66
C PRO A 176 -14.79 29.58 -6.73
N GLU A 177 -15.61 30.55 -7.07
CA GLU A 177 -15.19 31.95 -7.28
C GLU A 177 -15.09 32.77 -5.99
N THR A 178 -15.60 32.26 -4.87
CA THR A 178 -15.68 33.03 -3.63
C THR A 178 -14.60 32.63 -2.63
N GLN A 179 -14.09 33.60 -1.88
CA GLN A 179 -13.17 33.32 -0.76
C GLN A 179 -13.85 32.51 0.34
N GLN A 180 -15.14 32.74 0.58
CA GLN A 180 -15.90 32.02 1.60
C GLN A 180 -15.93 30.49 1.34
N THR A 181 -15.92 30.04 0.07
CA THR A 181 -15.77 28.62 -0.27
C THR A 181 -14.40 28.09 0.16
N ALA A 182 -13.32 28.85 -0.11
CA ALA A 182 -11.98 28.47 0.30
C ALA A 182 -11.86 28.35 1.81
N ASP A 183 -12.36 29.34 2.54
CA ASP A 183 -12.30 29.37 4.01
C ASP A 183 -13.14 28.24 4.63
N TYR A 184 -14.31 27.97 4.06
CA TYR A 184 -15.19 26.90 4.54
C TYR A 184 -14.55 25.52 4.38
N LEU A 185 -14.05 25.21 3.20
CA LEU A 185 -13.37 23.91 2.93
C LEU A 185 -12.09 23.79 3.76
N ALA A 186 -11.34 24.88 3.94
CA ALA A 186 -10.17 24.89 4.81
C ALA A 186 -10.53 24.63 6.29
N ASN A 187 -11.70 25.12 6.76
CA ASN A 187 -12.16 24.85 8.12
C ASN A 187 -12.56 23.39 8.30
N ILE A 188 -13.23 22.76 7.33
CA ILE A 188 -13.54 21.31 7.34
C ILE A 188 -12.24 20.49 7.43
N CYS A 189 -11.25 20.78 6.55
CA CYS A 189 -9.97 20.08 6.58
C CYS A 189 -9.21 20.30 7.90
N ALA A 190 -9.26 21.53 8.44
CA ALA A 190 -8.65 21.87 9.71
C ALA A 190 -9.32 21.17 10.91
N GLU A 191 -10.64 21.01 10.89
CA GLU A 191 -11.37 20.24 11.90
C GLU A 191 -10.85 18.80 11.95
N VAL A 192 -10.80 18.13 10.80
CA VAL A 192 -10.27 16.76 10.71
C VAL A 192 -8.81 16.71 11.16
N THR A 193 -7.96 17.64 10.70
CA THR A 193 -6.53 17.64 11.03
C THR A 193 -6.26 17.83 12.52
N ARG A 194 -7.05 18.67 13.22
CA ARG A 194 -6.90 18.90 14.66
C ARG A 194 -7.39 17.72 15.48
N ALA A 195 -8.57 17.21 15.13
CA ALA A 195 -9.27 16.23 15.95
C ALA A 195 -8.74 14.81 15.79
N TYR A 196 -8.13 14.49 14.63
CA TYR A 196 -7.78 13.11 14.27
C TYR A 196 -6.30 12.97 13.90
N ASP A 197 -5.78 11.77 14.12
CA ASP A 197 -4.43 11.38 13.70
C ASP A 197 -4.45 10.81 12.27
N VAL A 198 -4.97 11.61 11.31
CA VAL A 198 -4.93 11.27 9.89
C VAL A 198 -3.52 11.44 9.34
N ASP A 199 -3.13 10.61 8.39
CA ASP A 199 -1.85 10.69 7.69
C ASP A 199 -1.90 11.65 6.49
N GLY A 200 -3.11 11.87 5.93
CA GLY A 200 -3.32 12.78 4.82
C GLY A 200 -4.73 13.35 4.73
N ILE A 201 -4.85 14.47 4.02
CA ILE A 201 -6.10 15.07 3.53
C ILE A 201 -6.11 14.91 2.02
N HIS A 202 -7.06 14.14 1.50
CA HIS A 202 -7.22 13.86 0.08
C HIS A 202 -8.40 14.64 -0.51
N LEU A 203 -8.13 15.59 -1.41
CA LEU A 203 -9.16 16.45 -2.01
C LEU A 203 -9.68 15.85 -3.32
N ASP A 204 -10.95 15.51 -3.36
CA ASP A 204 -11.61 15.07 -4.57
C ASP A 204 -12.59 16.14 -5.07
N TYR A 205 -12.87 16.14 -6.38
CA TYR A 205 -13.68 17.16 -7.03
C TYR A 205 -13.20 18.61 -6.77
N ILE A 206 -11.89 18.78 -6.51
CA ILE A 206 -11.28 20.12 -6.36
C ILE A 206 -11.07 20.76 -7.74
N ARG A 207 -12.18 21.08 -8.38
CA ARG A 207 -12.26 21.56 -9.75
C ARG A 207 -13.60 22.25 -10.03
N TYR A 208 -13.68 22.95 -11.15
CA TYR A 208 -14.98 23.42 -11.61
C TYR A 208 -15.89 22.24 -11.98
N PRO A 209 -17.20 22.32 -11.61
CA PRO A 209 -18.18 21.35 -12.09
C PRO A 209 -18.28 21.43 -13.61
N GLU A 210 -18.21 20.27 -14.27
CA GLU A 210 -18.17 20.19 -15.74
C GLU A 210 -19.42 20.73 -16.43
N GLU A 211 -20.56 20.56 -15.78
CA GLU A 211 -21.86 21.00 -16.29
C GLU A 211 -22.15 22.48 -16.01
N LEU A 212 -21.23 23.22 -15.38
CA LEU A 212 -21.43 24.63 -15.10
C LEU A 212 -21.42 25.45 -16.40
N PRO A 213 -22.54 26.09 -16.83
CA PRO A 213 -22.60 26.82 -18.10
C PRO A 213 -21.54 27.92 -18.22
N LYS A 214 -21.24 28.60 -17.11
CA LYS A 214 -20.23 29.66 -17.03
C LYS A 214 -18.82 29.17 -17.36
N LEU A 215 -18.52 27.87 -17.20
CA LEU A 215 -17.22 27.30 -17.55
C LEU A 215 -16.88 27.47 -19.04
N LYS A 216 -17.87 27.58 -19.90
CA LYS A 216 -17.68 27.79 -21.35
C LYS A 216 -17.12 29.18 -21.70
N THR A 217 -17.42 30.19 -20.89
CA THR A 217 -17.05 31.60 -21.12
C THR A 217 -15.99 32.09 -20.14
N LEU A 218 -15.69 31.32 -19.08
CA LEU A 218 -14.69 31.66 -18.09
C LEU A 218 -13.30 31.58 -18.70
N SER A 219 -12.46 32.60 -18.48
CA SER A 219 -11.03 32.53 -18.77
C SER A 219 -10.41 31.36 -18.00
N ARG A 220 -9.62 30.53 -18.67
CA ARG A 220 -8.98 29.36 -18.03
C ARG A 220 -8.02 29.76 -16.94
N ASP A 221 -7.26 30.85 -17.14
CA ASP A 221 -6.37 31.39 -16.11
C ASP A 221 -7.15 31.79 -14.86
N LYS A 222 -8.23 32.55 -15.02
CA LYS A 222 -9.10 32.93 -13.92
C LYS A 222 -9.71 31.74 -13.20
N GLY A 223 -10.08 30.71 -13.96
CA GLY A 223 -10.59 29.45 -13.39
C GLY A 223 -9.52 28.73 -12.55
N ARG A 224 -8.30 28.60 -13.07
CA ARG A 224 -7.17 28.01 -12.36
C ARG A 224 -6.80 28.81 -11.10
N ASP A 225 -6.79 30.14 -11.18
CA ASP A 225 -6.52 31.00 -10.02
C ASP A 225 -7.56 30.78 -8.91
N ASN A 226 -8.85 30.66 -9.25
CA ASN A 226 -9.90 30.41 -8.28
C ASN A 226 -9.71 29.07 -7.56
N ILE A 227 -9.46 27.97 -8.29
CA ILE A 227 -9.24 26.67 -7.68
C ILE A 227 -7.92 26.65 -6.89
N THR A 228 -6.84 27.22 -7.44
CA THR A 228 -5.54 27.31 -6.74
C THR A 228 -5.64 28.12 -5.45
N ARG A 229 -6.44 29.19 -5.40
CA ARG A 229 -6.73 29.93 -4.17
C ARG A 229 -7.35 29.02 -3.10
N ILE A 230 -8.31 28.18 -3.46
CA ILE A 230 -8.94 27.23 -2.54
C ILE A 230 -7.91 26.22 -2.03
N VAL A 231 -7.15 25.59 -2.94
CA VAL A 231 -6.09 24.64 -2.60
C VAL A 231 -5.06 25.26 -1.66
N ARG A 232 -4.59 26.47 -1.98
CA ARG A 232 -3.62 27.22 -1.15
C ARG A 232 -4.15 27.51 0.25
N THR A 233 -5.42 27.90 0.36
CA THR A 233 -6.06 28.18 1.65
C THR A 233 -6.15 26.91 2.50
N ILE A 234 -6.56 25.78 1.90
CA ILE A 234 -6.63 24.48 2.58
C ILE A 234 -5.25 24.03 3.02
N SER A 235 -4.28 23.98 2.08
CA SER A 235 -2.92 23.48 2.33
C SER A 235 -2.24 24.26 3.47
N ARG A 236 -2.26 25.59 3.41
CA ARG A 236 -1.69 26.44 4.48
C ARG A 236 -2.34 26.17 5.84
N ARG A 237 -3.66 25.96 5.87
CA ARG A 237 -4.40 25.71 7.11
C ARG A 237 -4.05 24.34 7.69
N VAL A 238 -4.00 23.29 6.88
CA VAL A 238 -3.65 21.91 7.29
C VAL A 238 -2.19 21.86 7.76
N LYS A 239 -1.26 22.38 6.94
CA LYS A 239 0.18 22.35 7.24
C LYS A 239 0.53 23.22 8.47
N GLY A 240 -0.21 24.30 8.73
CA GLY A 240 -0.05 25.10 9.94
C GLY A 240 -0.50 24.40 11.23
N ILE A 241 -1.27 23.32 11.14
CA ILE A 241 -1.71 22.52 12.30
C ILE A 241 -0.77 21.30 12.49
N LYS A 242 -0.59 20.51 11.44
CA LYS A 242 0.27 19.32 11.42
C LYS A 242 1.06 19.30 10.11
N PRO A 243 2.30 19.77 10.08
CA PRO A 243 3.07 19.92 8.84
C PRO A 243 3.36 18.59 8.14
N TRP A 244 3.33 17.48 8.87
CA TRP A 244 3.54 16.13 8.34
C TRP A 244 2.31 15.51 7.69
N VAL A 245 1.09 16.05 7.89
CA VAL A 245 -0.11 15.53 7.22
C VAL A 245 -0.01 15.81 5.73
N LYS A 246 -0.04 14.75 4.93
CA LYS A 246 0.07 14.84 3.48
C LYS A 246 -1.13 15.56 2.87
N MET A 247 -0.86 16.45 1.93
CA MET A 247 -1.88 17.04 1.08
C MET A 247 -1.91 16.30 -0.26
N SER A 248 -3.06 15.78 -0.65
CA SER A 248 -3.21 15.09 -1.92
C SER A 248 -4.53 15.43 -2.62
N CYS A 249 -4.63 15.13 -3.90
CA CYS A 249 -5.89 15.21 -4.61
C CYS A 249 -5.99 14.17 -5.74
N SER A 250 -7.22 13.95 -6.23
CA SER A 250 -7.54 13.14 -7.40
C SER A 250 -7.85 14.04 -8.62
N PRO A 251 -6.83 14.48 -9.38
CA PRO A 251 -7.09 15.23 -10.61
C PRO A 251 -7.64 14.31 -11.72
N ILE A 252 -8.19 14.92 -12.77
CA ILE A 252 -8.54 14.21 -14.00
C ILE A 252 -7.29 13.49 -14.52
N GLY A 253 -7.46 12.28 -15.05
CA GLY A 253 -6.37 11.35 -15.36
C GLY A 253 -5.32 11.86 -16.35
N LYS A 254 -5.65 12.87 -17.17
CA LYS A 254 -4.70 13.59 -18.04
C LYS A 254 -4.52 15.01 -17.50
N TYR A 255 -3.25 15.46 -17.37
CA TYR A 255 -3.02 16.86 -16.98
C TYR A 255 -3.50 17.81 -18.05
N ASP A 256 -2.97 17.64 -19.28
CA ASP A 256 -3.34 18.38 -20.47
C ASP A 256 -3.15 17.48 -21.71
N ASP A 257 -3.38 18.02 -22.90
CA ASP A 257 -2.96 17.37 -24.14
C ASP A 257 -1.42 17.35 -24.21
N THR A 258 -0.85 16.29 -24.77
CA THR A 258 0.61 16.12 -24.87
C THR A 258 1.02 15.97 -26.35
N GLN A 259 2.23 16.47 -26.69
CA GLN A 259 2.82 16.27 -28.02
C GLN A 259 3.31 14.83 -28.23
N ARG A 260 3.56 14.08 -27.15
CA ARG A 260 4.01 12.68 -27.19
C ARG A 260 2.95 11.75 -27.77
N TYR A 261 1.70 12.01 -27.47
CA TYR A 261 0.57 11.27 -27.98
C TYR A 261 -0.61 12.21 -28.19
N TRP A 262 -1.12 12.24 -29.43
CA TRP A 262 -2.23 13.10 -29.76
C TRP A 262 -3.52 12.61 -29.10
N SER A 263 -4.08 13.39 -28.25
CA SER A 263 -5.31 13.11 -27.53
C SER A 263 -6.17 14.37 -27.51
N ARG A 264 -7.38 14.24 -27.99
CA ARG A 264 -8.44 15.24 -27.74
C ARG A 264 -9.23 14.72 -26.56
N GLY A 265 -8.96 15.19 -25.39
CA GLY A 265 -9.62 14.60 -24.27
C GLY A 265 -9.98 15.55 -23.17
N TRP A 266 -10.67 14.98 -22.25
CA TRP A 266 -10.95 15.57 -20.98
C TRP A 266 -9.68 15.58 -20.15
N ASN A 267 -9.27 16.76 -19.69
CA ASN A 267 -8.05 16.95 -18.95
C ASN A 267 -8.27 17.87 -17.73
N ALA A 268 -7.30 17.86 -16.82
CA ALA A 268 -7.36 18.61 -15.57
C ALA A 268 -7.20 20.12 -15.80
N ASN A 269 -6.18 20.51 -16.55
CA ASN A 269 -5.72 21.89 -16.67
C ASN A 269 -6.72 22.77 -17.44
N THR A 270 -7.04 22.39 -18.69
CA THR A 270 -7.81 23.26 -19.58
C THR A 270 -9.31 23.01 -19.52
N LYS A 271 -9.77 21.80 -19.15
CA LYS A 271 -11.21 21.47 -19.13
C LYS A 271 -11.91 21.82 -17.82
N VAL A 272 -11.25 21.61 -16.69
CA VAL A 272 -11.86 21.79 -15.36
C VAL A 272 -11.03 22.67 -14.42
N CYS A 273 -10.00 23.33 -14.94
CA CYS A 273 -9.18 24.32 -14.23
C CYS A 273 -8.44 23.77 -13.00
N GLN A 274 -7.98 22.51 -13.08
CA GLN A 274 -7.11 21.87 -12.07
C GLN A 274 -5.65 22.04 -12.49
N ASP A 275 -4.95 23.04 -11.96
CA ASP A 275 -3.52 23.25 -12.21
C ASP A 275 -2.68 22.43 -11.22
N ALA A 276 -2.81 21.11 -11.31
CA ALA A 276 -2.21 20.19 -10.36
C ALA A 276 -0.67 20.19 -10.42
N GLU A 277 -0.08 20.47 -11.58
CA GLU A 277 1.37 20.66 -11.71
C GLU A 277 1.85 21.86 -10.88
N LEU A 278 1.18 23.01 -11.01
CA LEU A 278 1.45 24.20 -10.19
C LEU A 278 1.38 23.87 -8.68
N TRP A 279 0.41 23.07 -8.28
CA TRP A 279 0.25 22.73 -6.86
C TRP A 279 1.38 21.86 -6.31
N LEU A 280 1.95 20.96 -7.14
CA LEU A 280 3.15 20.19 -6.77
C LEU A 280 4.38 21.09 -6.72
N ARG A 281 4.60 21.90 -7.75
CA ARG A 281 5.74 22.82 -7.86
C ARG A 281 5.79 23.80 -6.69
N ASP A 282 4.65 24.40 -6.34
CA ASP A 282 4.53 25.38 -5.26
C ASP A 282 4.43 24.73 -3.87
N GLY A 283 4.52 23.38 -3.75
CA GLY A 283 4.46 22.64 -2.49
C GLY A 283 3.09 22.68 -1.81
N LEU A 284 2.01 22.92 -2.56
CA LEU A 284 0.64 22.90 -2.06
C LEU A 284 0.08 21.49 -1.95
N MET A 285 0.63 20.55 -2.73
CA MET A 285 0.34 19.12 -2.69
C MET A 285 1.63 18.33 -2.50
N ASP A 286 1.57 17.27 -1.73
CA ASP A 286 2.64 16.30 -1.50
C ASP A 286 2.50 15.09 -2.43
N GLU A 287 1.26 14.77 -2.81
CA GLU A 287 0.91 13.61 -3.62
C GLU A 287 -0.22 13.93 -4.60
N LEU A 288 -0.22 13.28 -5.76
CA LEU A 288 -1.36 13.26 -6.66
C LEU A 288 -1.80 11.84 -6.97
N PHE A 289 -3.11 11.66 -7.06
CA PHE A 289 -3.78 10.41 -7.46
C PHE A 289 -4.59 10.65 -8.74
N PRO A 290 -3.94 10.83 -9.91
CA PRO A 290 -4.66 11.08 -11.16
C PRO A 290 -5.62 9.93 -11.48
N MET A 291 -6.89 10.24 -11.79
CA MET A 291 -7.92 9.25 -12.09
C MET A 291 -7.73 8.68 -13.51
N MET A 292 -6.71 7.85 -13.69
CA MET A 292 -6.28 7.31 -14.98
C MET A 292 -7.04 6.02 -15.33
N TYR A 293 -8.36 6.12 -15.41
CA TYR A 293 -9.25 5.00 -15.74
C TYR A 293 -9.30 4.77 -17.27
N PHE A 294 -8.14 4.51 -17.83
CA PHE A 294 -7.88 4.39 -19.27
C PHE A 294 -7.09 3.11 -19.55
N ARG A 295 -6.78 2.83 -20.80
CA ARG A 295 -5.92 1.73 -21.25
C ARG A 295 -4.96 2.20 -22.35
N ASP A 296 -3.90 1.43 -22.55
CA ASP A 296 -2.99 1.55 -23.69
C ASP A 296 -2.47 2.99 -23.89
N ASN A 297 -2.64 3.54 -25.08
CA ASN A 297 -2.16 4.87 -25.45
C ASN A 297 -2.83 6.02 -24.69
N ASP A 298 -3.97 5.78 -24.06
CA ASP A 298 -4.60 6.76 -23.17
C ASP A 298 -4.06 6.68 -21.74
N PHE A 299 -3.31 5.62 -21.38
CA PHE A 299 -2.71 5.43 -20.07
C PHE A 299 -1.20 5.73 -20.06
N PHE A 300 -0.40 4.94 -20.78
CA PHE A 300 1.07 4.95 -20.63
C PHE A 300 1.73 6.30 -20.91
N PRO A 301 1.42 7.02 -22.02
CA PRO A 301 2.02 8.32 -22.27
C PRO A 301 1.67 9.38 -21.22
N PHE A 302 0.47 9.29 -20.65
CA PHE A 302 0.00 10.25 -19.64
C PHE A 302 0.51 9.93 -18.24
N ALA A 303 0.79 8.67 -17.92
CA ALA A 303 1.50 8.31 -16.70
C ALA A 303 2.94 8.88 -16.69
N LEU A 304 3.63 8.81 -17.84
CA LEU A 304 4.93 9.47 -18.01
C LEU A 304 4.82 11.00 -17.91
N ASP A 305 3.80 11.62 -18.51
CA ASP A 305 3.56 13.06 -18.41
C ASP A 305 3.37 13.50 -16.95
N TRP A 306 2.60 12.74 -16.15
CA TRP A 306 2.46 13.00 -14.72
C TRP A 306 3.79 12.84 -13.96
N LYS A 307 4.59 11.81 -14.29
CA LYS A 307 5.91 11.61 -13.67
C LYS A 307 6.83 12.81 -13.94
N GLU A 308 6.92 13.26 -15.19
CA GLU A 308 7.76 14.39 -15.60
C GLU A 308 7.34 15.70 -14.91
N ARG A 309 6.04 15.88 -14.64
CA ARG A 309 5.47 17.04 -13.94
C ARG A 309 5.43 16.90 -12.43
N SER A 310 6.05 15.85 -11.88
CA SER A 310 5.98 15.56 -10.43
C SER A 310 6.70 16.55 -9.54
N HIS A 311 7.70 17.25 -10.06
CA HIS A 311 8.58 18.15 -9.29
C HIS A 311 9.15 17.45 -8.03
N GLY A 312 9.44 16.14 -8.13
CA GLY A 312 9.95 15.33 -7.03
C GLY A 312 8.90 14.98 -5.96
N ARG A 313 7.62 15.19 -6.22
CA ARG A 313 6.50 14.75 -5.37
C ARG A 313 6.00 13.38 -5.78
N ILE A 314 5.17 12.78 -4.94
CA ILE A 314 4.66 11.43 -5.14
C ILE A 314 3.51 11.44 -6.16
N ILE A 315 3.60 10.59 -7.17
CA ILE A 315 2.55 10.37 -8.15
C ILE A 315 2.04 8.94 -8.04
N VAL A 316 0.71 8.81 -7.91
CA VAL A 316 0.02 7.54 -7.65
C VAL A 316 -1.16 7.41 -8.63
N PRO A 317 -0.93 6.97 -9.88
CA PRO A 317 -2.00 6.79 -10.85
C PRO A 317 -3.11 5.87 -10.34
N GLY A 318 -4.35 6.32 -10.51
CA GLY A 318 -5.55 5.56 -10.18
C GLY A 318 -5.91 4.59 -11.29
N LEU A 319 -6.11 3.33 -10.95
CA LEU A 319 -6.46 2.24 -11.85
C LEU A 319 -7.96 1.98 -11.82
N GLY A 320 -8.60 1.98 -12.98
CA GLY A 320 -10.04 1.78 -13.12
C GLY A 320 -10.46 0.31 -13.04
N ILE A 321 -10.13 -0.40 -11.94
CA ILE A 321 -10.42 -1.83 -11.79
C ILE A 321 -11.92 -2.17 -11.82
N TYR A 322 -12.79 -1.20 -11.57
CA TYR A 322 -14.25 -1.40 -11.71
C TYR A 322 -14.65 -1.72 -13.15
N PHE A 323 -13.89 -1.23 -14.15
CA PHE A 323 -14.10 -1.58 -15.55
C PHE A 323 -13.80 -3.03 -15.90
N MET A 324 -13.14 -3.78 -15.01
CA MET A 324 -12.98 -5.23 -15.16
C MET A 324 -14.30 -5.97 -14.97
N SER A 325 -15.27 -5.39 -14.24
CA SER A 325 -16.59 -5.98 -14.06
C SER A 325 -17.29 -6.19 -15.40
N PRO A 326 -17.92 -7.37 -15.65
CA PRO A 326 -18.73 -7.62 -16.84
C PRO A 326 -19.93 -6.68 -16.96
N ARG A 327 -20.36 -6.03 -15.88
CA ARG A 327 -21.46 -5.06 -15.87
C ARG A 327 -21.02 -3.65 -16.34
N GLU A 328 -19.71 -3.44 -16.44
CA GLU A 328 -19.10 -2.16 -16.84
C GLU A 328 -18.50 -2.28 -18.25
N ARG A 329 -17.20 -2.56 -18.37
CA ARG A 329 -16.49 -2.63 -19.67
C ARG A 329 -15.81 -3.97 -19.92
N ASP A 330 -15.88 -4.87 -18.97
CA ASP A 330 -15.33 -6.23 -19.06
C ASP A 330 -13.83 -6.29 -19.40
N TRP A 331 -13.03 -5.33 -18.91
CA TRP A 331 -11.59 -5.30 -19.17
C TRP A 331 -10.93 -6.58 -18.66
N PRO A 332 -9.97 -7.16 -19.40
CA PRO A 332 -9.21 -8.30 -18.92
C PRO A 332 -8.25 -7.89 -17.80
N LEU A 333 -7.89 -8.83 -16.93
CA LEU A 333 -6.89 -8.62 -15.86
C LEU A 333 -5.54 -8.16 -16.43
N SER A 334 -5.16 -8.65 -17.60
CA SER A 334 -3.89 -8.33 -18.26
C SER A 334 -3.69 -6.83 -18.54
N ASP A 335 -4.76 -6.06 -18.73
CA ASP A 335 -4.63 -4.62 -18.91
C ASP A 335 -4.14 -3.96 -17.63
N ILE A 336 -4.75 -4.31 -16.49
CA ILE A 336 -4.38 -3.78 -15.17
C ILE A 336 -3.01 -4.28 -14.72
N THR A 337 -2.65 -5.54 -14.98
CA THR A 337 -1.32 -6.05 -14.61
C THR A 337 -0.21 -5.36 -15.40
N ARG A 338 -0.41 -5.08 -16.69
CA ARG A 338 0.53 -4.29 -17.51
C ARG A 338 0.70 -2.87 -16.98
N GLU A 339 -0.39 -2.22 -16.57
CA GLU A 339 -0.35 -0.88 -15.97
C GLU A 339 0.44 -0.90 -14.66
N LEU A 340 0.19 -1.87 -13.79
CA LEU A 340 0.91 -2.05 -12.53
C LEU A 340 2.42 -2.24 -12.74
N GLU A 341 2.82 -3.15 -13.64
CA GLU A 341 4.23 -3.40 -13.95
C GLU A 341 4.92 -2.16 -14.53
N PHE A 342 4.24 -1.44 -15.42
CA PHE A 342 4.75 -0.18 -15.96
C PHE A 342 4.95 0.87 -14.87
N LEU A 343 3.95 1.09 -14.00
CA LEU A 343 4.05 2.07 -12.92
C LEU A 343 5.21 1.76 -11.98
N ARG A 344 5.41 0.49 -11.63
CA ARG A 344 6.54 0.05 -10.81
C ARG A 344 7.89 0.29 -11.50
N ALA A 345 8.00 -0.03 -12.78
CA ALA A 345 9.21 0.20 -13.56
C ALA A 345 9.58 1.70 -13.62
N GLU A 346 8.56 2.55 -13.64
CA GLU A 346 8.72 4.01 -13.64
C GLU A 346 8.90 4.60 -12.22
N GLY A 347 8.87 3.79 -11.16
CA GLY A 347 8.99 4.25 -9.77
C GLY A 347 7.78 5.03 -9.27
N LEU A 348 6.60 4.80 -9.87
CA LEU A 348 5.33 5.40 -9.48
C LEU A 348 4.58 4.49 -8.51
N GLY A 349 3.71 5.09 -7.68
CA GLY A 349 2.73 4.33 -6.91
C GLY A 349 1.53 3.91 -7.76
N HIS A 350 0.56 3.27 -7.14
CA HIS A 350 -0.73 2.94 -7.76
C HIS A 350 -1.87 2.99 -6.74
N ALA A 351 -3.08 3.25 -7.23
CA ALA A 351 -4.28 3.25 -6.39
C ALA A 351 -5.45 2.56 -7.10
N TYR A 352 -6.09 1.63 -6.43
CA TYR A 352 -7.22 0.89 -7.01
C TYR A 352 -8.54 1.65 -6.79
N PHE A 353 -9.27 1.92 -7.86
CA PHE A 353 -10.63 2.44 -7.77
C PHE A 353 -11.62 1.34 -8.15
N ARG A 354 -12.30 0.76 -7.19
CA ARG A 354 -12.39 1.03 -5.75
C ARG A 354 -12.33 -0.27 -4.93
N SER A 355 -12.33 -0.14 -3.62
CA SER A 355 -12.15 -1.24 -2.65
C SER A 355 -13.02 -2.47 -2.92
N LYS A 356 -14.31 -2.31 -3.21
CA LYS A 356 -15.21 -3.44 -3.47
C LYS A 356 -14.71 -4.35 -4.60
N PHE A 357 -14.32 -3.79 -5.73
CA PHE A 357 -13.86 -4.61 -6.86
C PHE A 357 -12.53 -5.30 -6.59
N PHE A 358 -11.71 -4.71 -5.71
CA PHE A 358 -10.46 -5.31 -5.25
C PHE A 358 -10.74 -6.47 -4.29
N THR A 359 -11.53 -6.24 -3.24
CA THR A 359 -11.82 -7.26 -2.21
C THR A 359 -12.73 -8.37 -2.69
N ASP A 360 -13.58 -8.11 -3.70
CA ASP A 360 -14.39 -9.12 -4.38
C ASP A 360 -13.57 -9.99 -5.37
N ASP A 361 -12.26 -9.72 -5.48
CA ASP A 361 -11.34 -10.43 -6.38
C ASP A 361 -11.79 -10.42 -7.85
N THR A 362 -12.27 -9.28 -8.33
CA THR A 362 -12.78 -9.14 -9.70
C THR A 362 -11.71 -9.60 -10.70
N LYS A 363 -12.00 -10.68 -11.44
CA LYS A 363 -11.08 -11.34 -12.38
C LYS A 363 -9.70 -11.73 -11.82
N GLY A 364 -9.58 -11.94 -10.50
CA GLY A 364 -8.34 -12.39 -9.87
C GLY A 364 -7.36 -11.27 -9.49
N ILE A 365 -7.78 -9.99 -9.49
CA ILE A 365 -6.90 -8.85 -9.17
C ILE A 365 -6.37 -8.91 -7.73
N TYR A 366 -7.18 -9.35 -6.77
CA TYR A 366 -6.76 -9.50 -5.38
C TYR A 366 -5.70 -10.60 -5.24
N GLN A 367 -5.93 -11.76 -5.86
CA GLN A 367 -4.99 -12.88 -5.82
C GLN A 367 -3.67 -12.51 -6.50
N TYR A 368 -3.71 -11.83 -7.64
CA TYR A 368 -2.52 -11.32 -8.31
C TYR A 368 -1.74 -10.35 -7.41
N ALA A 369 -2.42 -9.36 -6.83
CA ALA A 369 -1.77 -8.39 -5.94
C ALA A 369 -1.12 -9.09 -4.74
N ARG A 370 -1.86 -9.99 -4.07
CA ARG A 370 -1.41 -10.67 -2.86
C ARG A 370 -0.25 -11.62 -3.08
N ASN A 371 -0.33 -12.45 -4.13
CA ASN A 371 0.58 -13.60 -4.29
C ASN A 371 1.78 -13.29 -5.18
N GLU A 372 1.68 -12.28 -6.05
CA GLU A 372 2.69 -11.96 -7.05
C GLU A 372 3.20 -10.53 -6.92
N TYR A 373 2.35 -9.53 -7.21
CA TYR A 373 2.79 -8.16 -7.36
C TYR A 373 3.19 -7.49 -6.03
N SER A 374 2.44 -7.69 -4.96
CA SER A 374 2.63 -7.02 -3.67
C SER A 374 2.86 -7.99 -2.51
N GLN A 375 3.40 -9.19 -2.77
CA GLN A 375 3.63 -10.22 -1.75
C GLN A 375 4.54 -9.76 -0.60
N TYR A 376 5.43 -8.81 -0.84
CA TYR A 376 6.28 -8.20 0.17
C TYR A 376 5.76 -6.82 0.54
N ALA A 377 5.84 -6.46 1.83
CA ALA A 377 5.44 -5.15 2.30
C ALA A 377 6.30 -4.04 1.68
N SER A 378 5.74 -2.84 1.58
CA SER A 378 6.45 -1.66 1.10
C SER A 378 6.09 -0.46 1.96
N LEU A 379 7.02 0.45 2.15
CA LEU A 379 6.82 1.71 2.86
C LEU A 379 6.31 2.78 1.90
N VAL A 380 5.52 3.71 2.40
CA VAL A 380 5.21 4.95 1.69
C VAL A 380 6.50 5.76 1.59
N PRO A 381 6.83 6.36 0.43
CA PRO A 381 8.02 7.19 0.28
C PRO A 381 8.07 8.36 1.27
N PRO A 382 9.25 8.69 1.84
CA PRO A 382 9.36 9.80 2.77
C PRO A 382 9.18 11.16 2.09
N MET A 383 8.60 12.12 2.81
CA MET A 383 8.45 13.52 2.36
C MET A 383 9.74 14.32 2.59
N THR A 384 10.82 13.97 1.90
CA THR A 384 12.15 14.60 2.07
C THR A 384 12.17 16.08 1.71
N TRP A 385 11.19 16.56 0.93
CA TRP A 385 11.02 17.98 0.64
C TRP A 385 10.45 18.81 1.80
N GLN A 386 9.85 18.15 2.80
CA GLN A 386 9.37 18.80 4.04
C GLN A 386 10.40 18.67 5.16
N SER A 387 11.00 17.49 5.32
CA SER A 387 12.06 17.21 6.28
C SER A 387 12.88 16.02 5.79
N ASN A 388 14.20 16.12 5.87
CA ASN A 388 15.14 15.04 5.59
C ASN A 388 15.94 14.63 6.85
N ALA A 389 15.54 15.13 8.01
CA ALA A 389 16.17 14.79 9.28
C ALA A 389 15.86 13.33 9.65
N ARG A 390 16.91 12.54 9.90
CA ARG A 390 16.74 11.15 10.35
C ARG A 390 16.48 11.13 11.86
N PRO A 391 15.49 10.36 12.33
CA PRO A 391 15.27 10.18 13.76
C PRO A 391 16.44 9.43 14.43
N ALA A 392 16.52 9.52 15.74
CA ALA A 392 17.47 8.76 16.53
C ALA A 392 17.23 7.25 16.39
N THR A 393 18.30 6.47 16.39
CA THR A 393 18.22 5.00 16.34
C THR A 393 17.59 4.47 17.62
N PRO A 394 16.67 3.47 17.56
CA PRO A 394 16.19 2.75 18.73
C PRO A 394 17.35 2.12 19.51
N GLN A 395 17.10 1.77 20.77
CA GLN A 395 18.09 1.19 21.68
C GLN A 395 17.54 -0.07 22.36
N ASN A 396 18.44 -0.90 22.90
CA ASN A 396 18.10 -2.04 23.76
C ASN A 396 17.10 -3.02 23.12
N LEU A 397 17.42 -3.53 21.91
CA LEU A 397 16.63 -4.60 21.30
C LEU A 397 16.77 -5.87 22.13
N ASN A 398 15.65 -6.33 22.67
CA ASN A 398 15.55 -7.59 23.39
C ASN A 398 14.51 -8.51 22.73
N ILE A 399 14.81 -9.80 22.67
CA ILE A 399 13.93 -10.82 22.09
C ILE A 399 13.79 -11.95 23.11
N THR A 400 12.56 -12.20 23.57
CA THR A 400 12.26 -13.20 24.59
C THR A 400 11.27 -14.22 24.01
N ALA A 401 11.63 -15.49 24.07
CA ALA A 401 10.72 -16.58 23.71
C ALA A 401 9.57 -16.69 24.72
N ASN A 402 8.34 -16.86 24.22
CA ASN A 402 7.14 -16.97 25.06
C ASN A 402 6.78 -18.43 25.41
N GLY A 403 7.51 -19.42 24.91
CA GLY A 403 7.28 -20.85 25.17
C GLY A 403 6.08 -21.46 24.43
N ASN A 404 5.34 -20.67 23.65
CA ASN A 404 4.17 -21.10 22.87
C ASN A 404 4.41 -21.04 21.35
N GLY A 405 5.66 -21.08 20.89
CA GLY A 405 6.04 -20.94 19.49
C GLY A 405 6.06 -19.49 19.00
N THR A 406 6.00 -18.52 19.92
CA THR A 406 6.16 -17.09 19.61
C THR A 406 7.29 -16.48 20.43
N ALA A 407 7.81 -15.34 19.96
CA ALA A 407 8.76 -14.52 20.70
C ALA A 407 8.26 -13.08 20.75
N THR A 408 8.57 -12.38 21.84
CA THR A 408 8.30 -10.95 21.97
C THR A 408 9.59 -10.17 21.76
N MET A 409 9.59 -9.30 20.76
CA MET A 409 10.60 -8.28 20.55
C MET A 409 10.23 -7.03 21.33
N SER A 410 11.19 -6.37 21.95
CA SER A 410 11.01 -5.06 22.59
C SER A 410 12.23 -4.18 22.39
N TRP A 411 12.02 -2.88 22.34
CA TRP A 411 13.08 -1.88 22.17
C TRP A 411 12.72 -0.60 22.90
N GLN A 412 13.69 0.29 23.05
CA GLN A 412 13.53 1.60 23.65
C GLN A 412 13.78 2.71 22.64
N HIS A 413 13.24 3.88 22.90
CA HIS A 413 13.49 5.08 22.11
C HIS A 413 13.39 6.33 23.01
N THR A 414 14.21 7.34 22.73
CA THR A 414 14.29 8.58 23.53
C THR A 414 13.06 9.46 23.45
N VAL A 415 12.32 9.42 22.31
CA VAL A 415 11.06 10.17 22.17
C VAL A 415 9.97 9.47 22.95
N ALA A 416 9.41 10.15 23.97
CA ALA A 416 8.36 9.60 24.82
C ALA A 416 7.02 9.51 24.10
N ASP A 417 6.68 10.49 23.25
CA ASP A 417 5.42 10.53 22.51
C ASP A 417 5.38 9.46 21.41
N THR A 418 4.60 8.41 21.62
CA THR A 418 4.44 7.29 20.70
C THR A 418 3.68 7.68 19.43
N THR A 419 3.00 8.82 19.40
CA THR A 419 2.30 9.30 18.20
C THR A 419 3.25 9.98 17.22
N MET A 420 4.38 10.49 17.70
CA MET A 420 5.37 11.20 16.89
C MET A 420 6.44 10.29 16.30
N MET A 421 6.56 9.04 16.79
CA MET A 421 7.56 8.10 16.33
C MET A 421 6.95 6.73 16.09
N LEU A 422 7.16 6.21 14.90
CA LEU A 422 6.73 4.90 14.46
C LEU A 422 7.96 4.00 14.29
N PHE A 423 7.74 2.68 14.18
CA PHE A 423 8.83 1.73 14.04
C PHE A 423 8.56 0.76 12.90
N ASN A 424 9.60 0.52 12.10
CA ASN A 424 9.64 -0.54 11.11
C ASN A 424 10.53 -1.66 11.63
N VAL A 425 10.09 -2.90 11.47
CA VAL A 425 10.81 -4.09 11.93
C VAL A 425 11.19 -4.94 10.74
N TYR A 426 12.43 -5.37 10.72
CA TYR A 426 13.02 -6.19 9.67
C TYR A 426 13.51 -7.51 10.24
N GLY A 427 13.46 -8.56 9.44
CA GLY A 427 13.98 -9.88 9.79
C GLY A 427 14.66 -10.52 8.59
N SER A 428 15.78 -11.20 8.84
CA SER A 428 16.57 -11.86 7.79
C SER A 428 17.25 -13.12 8.33
N THR A 429 17.61 -14.01 7.45
CA THR A 429 18.54 -15.11 7.74
C THR A 429 20.00 -14.69 7.58
N GLU A 430 20.27 -13.50 7.07
CA GLU A 430 21.59 -12.93 6.88
C GLU A 430 21.85 -11.77 7.84
N TYR A 431 23.11 -11.65 8.29
CA TYR A 431 23.58 -10.56 9.14
C TYR A 431 24.67 -9.74 8.42
N PRO A 432 24.63 -8.40 8.54
CA PRO A 432 23.57 -7.58 9.12
C PRO A 432 22.29 -7.61 8.30
N VAL A 433 21.14 -7.39 8.94
CA VAL A 433 19.85 -7.33 8.24
C VAL A 433 19.85 -6.14 7.27
N ASP A 434 19.72 -6.41 5.96
CA ASP A 434 19.62 -5.37 4.94
C ASP A 434 18.23 -4.74 4.98
N ILE A 435 18.13 -3.54 5.54
CA ILE A 435 16.87 -2.78 5.62
C ILE A 435 16.42 -2.21 4.27
N ASN A 436 17.26 -2.26 3.24
CA ASN A 436 16.90 -1.80 1.89
C ASN A 436 16.25 -2.90 1.05
N ASP A 437 16.28 -4.14 1.52
CA ASP A 437 15.56 -5.24 0.91
C ASP A 437 14.15 -5.37 1.51
N ALA A 438 13.13 -5.08 0.71
CA ALA A 438 11.72 -5.15 1.15
C ALA A 438 11.32 -6.56 1.61
N ARG A 439 12.03 -7.61 1.17
CA ARG A 439 11.78 -8.99 1.62
C ARG A 439 12.04 -9.18 3.10
N ASN A 440 12.87 -8.33 3.69
CA ASN A 440 13.19 -8.34 5.12
C ASN A 440 12.19 -7.53 5.97
N LEU A 441 11.29 -6.74 5.35
CA LEU A 441 10.34 -5.88 6.06
C LEU A 441 9.16 -6.72 6.58
N ILE A 442 9.08 -6.92 7.89
CA ILE A 442 8.08 -7.79 8.53
C ILE A 442 6.97 -7.05 9.28
N ALA A 443 7.22 -5.80 9.68
CA ALA A 443 6.18 -4.94 10.24
C ALA A 443 6.48 -3.47 9.95
N THR A 444 5.43 -2.71 9.64
CA THR A 444 5.50 -1.31 9.24
C THR A 444 4.77 -0.40 10.23
N ARG A 445 5.28 0.81 10.44
CA ARG A 445 4.59 1.92 11.12
C ARG A 445 4.01 1.55 12.50
N ARG A 446 4.71 0.71 13.27
CA ARG A 446 4.25 0.29 14.61
C ARG A 446 4.38 1.46 15.59
N GLN A 447 3.31 1.78 16.31
CA GLN A 447 3.34 2.73 17.43
C GLN A 447 3.89 2.07 18.69
N SER A 448 3.62 0.77 18.86
CA SER A 448 4.14 -0.02 19.99
C SER A 448 5.63 -0.26 19.85
N ARG A 449 6.33 -0.23 20.98
CA ARG A 449 7.74 -0.62 21.10
C ARG A 449 7.91 -2.12 21.39
N GLN A 450 6.87 -2.88 21.09
CA GLN A 450 6.86 -4.32 21.23
C GLN A 450 6.17 -4.94 20.02
N LEU A 451 6.66 -6.11 19.61
CA LEU A 451 6.08 -6.91 18.54
C LEU A 451 6.18 -8.39 18.91
N THR A 452 5.06 -9.10 18.86
CA THR A 452 5.06 -10.56 18.94
C THR A 452 5.23 -11.14 17.55
N ILE A 453 6.19 -12.02 17.38
CA ILE A 453 6.54 -12.70 16.13
C ILE A 453 6.47 -14.21 16.35
N PRO A 454 6.26 -15.03 15.32
CA PRO A 454 6.52 -16.47 15.40
C PRO A 454 8.00 -16.70 15.76
N ASP A 455 8.27 -17.57 16.73
CA ASP A 455 9.63 -17.82 17.27
C ASP A 455 10.63 -18.34 16.21
N ASN A 456 10.15 -18.67 15.02
CA ASN A 456 10.88 -19.39 13.99
C ASN A 456 11.00 -18.66 12.65
N SER A 457 10.65 -17.36 12.58
CA SER A 457 10.53 -16.67 11.29
C SER A 457 11.88 -16.30 10.67
N PHE A 458 12.84 -15.80 11.48
CA PHE A 458 14.13 -15.29 11.02
C PHE A 458 15.23 -15.53 12.05
N MET A 459 16.51 -15.44 11.63
CA MET A 459 17.65 -15.54 12.54
C MET A 459 17.98 -14.21 13.21
N TYR A 460 17.95 -13.13 12.42
CA TYR A 460 18.38 -11.80 12.86
C TYR A 460 17.26 -10.79 12.63
N TYR A 461 17.23 -9.78 13.50
CA TYR A 461 16.23 -8.73 13.42
C TYR A 461 16.89 -7.35 13.49
N ALA A 462 16.24 -6.38 12.88
CA ALA A 462 16.59 -4.98 12.99
C ALA A 462 15.34 -4.12 13.18
N VAL A 463 15.48 -3.01 13.88
CA VAL A 463 14.40 -2.05 14.13
C VAL A 463 14.88 -0.66 13.72
N CYS A 464 14.09 0.03 12.91
CA CYS A 464 14.26 1.44 12.58
C CYS A 464 13.15 2.27 13.21
N ALA A 465 13.50 3.43 13.77
CA ALA A 465 12.52 4.46 14.08
C ALA A 465 12.17 5.23 12.81
N THR A 466 10.91 5.63 12.68
CA THR A 466 10.42 6.40 11.52
C THR A 466 9.64 7.60 12.02
N ASP A 467 9.98 8.80 11.57
CA ASP A 467 9.24 10.01 11.89
C ASP A 467 7.93 10.10 11.09
N ARG A 468 7.14 11.14 11.35
CA ARG A 468 5.85 11.36 10.67
C ARG A 468 6.01 11.80 9.20
N TYR A 469 7.21 12.16 8.76
CA TYR A 469 7.52 12.46 7.36
C TYR A 469 7.96 11.20 6.59
N GLY A 470 8.15 10.07 7.27
CA GLY A 470 8.58 8.79 6.68
C GLY A 470 10.10 8.59 6.67
N ASN A 471 10.89 9.49 7.28
CA ASN A 471 12.34 9.31 7.37
C ASN A 471 12.69 8.21 8.36
N GLU A 472 13.52 7.26 7.96
CA GLU A 472 14.01 6.19 8.83
C GLU A 472 15.36 6.52 9.46
N SER A 473 15.51 6.09 10.72
CA SER A 473 16.79 6.06 11.43
C SER A 473 17.77 5.04 10.83
N ALA A 474 19.02 5.08 11.27
CA ALA A 474 19.87 3.90 11.16
C ALA A 474 19.22 2.71 11.89
N PRO A 475 19.45 1.45 11.42
CA PRO A 475 18.87 0.27 12.07
C PRO A 475 19.55 -0.03 13.40
N LEU A 476 18.75 -0.34 14.42
CA LEU A 476 19.22 -1.08 15.56
C LEU A 476 19.28 -2.55 15.18
N GLN A 477 20.47 -3.08 14.98
CA GLN A 477 20.66 -4.50 14.67
C GLN A 477 20.63 -5.34 15.95
N GLN A 478 20.07 -6.55 15.86
CA GLN A 478 20.24 -7.54 16.91
C GLN A 478 21.73 -7.87 17.05
N PRO A 479 22.30 -7.91 18.29
CA PRO A 479 23.67 -8.37 18.47
C PRO A 479 23.87 -9.76 17.83
N CYS A 480 24.97 -9.92 17.10
CA CYS A 480 25.39 -11.20 16.56
C CYS A 480 26.39 -11.81 17.53
N ASP A 481 26.02 -12.87 18.22
CA ASP A 481 26.91 -13.55 19.17
C ASP A 481 28.09 -14.30 18.48
N ASP A 482 28.08 -14.38 17.14
CA ASP A 482 29.13 -15.03 16.35
C ASP A 482 30.33 -14.12 16.03
N PHE A 483 30.31 -12.85 16.38
CA PHE A 483 31.51 -12.00 16.35
C PHE A 483 32.31 -12.26 17.62
N ILE A 484 33.14 -13.27 17.59
CA ILE A 484 34.19 -13.49 18.60
C ILE A 484 35.14 -12.30 18.55
N ALA A 485 34.90 -11.30 19.40
CA ALA A 485 35.96 -10.40 19.80
C ALA A 485 36.98 -11.22 20.60
N PRO A 486 38.29 -11.01 20.41
CA PRO A 486 39.30 -11.83 21.08
C PRO A 486 39.19 -11.68 22.60
N VAL A 487 39.02 -12.81 23.23
CA VAL A 487 39.29 -13.16 24.65
C VAL A 487 39.26 -12.02 25.68
N GLY A 488 38.22 -12.01 26.50
CA GLY A 488 38.27 -11.40 27.82
C GLY A 488 37.07 -10.60 28.30
N SER A 489 35.92 -11.21 28.44
CA SER A 489 34.98 -10.89 29.52
C SER A 489 33.82 -11.87 29.55
N SER A 490 33.69 -12.55 30.69
CA SER A 490 32.60 -13.43 31.05
C SER A 490 31.32 -12.62 31.31
N CYS A 491 30.24 -12.93 30.62
CA CYS A 491 28.89 -12.89 31.19
C CYS A 491 27.98 -13.80 30.36
N CYS A 492 27.84 -14.98 30.86
CA CYS A 492 26.98 -16.04 30.35
C CYS A 492 25.55 -15.82 30.86
N ASN A 493 24.56 -15.65 29.99
CA ASN A 493 23.19 -15.99 30.35
C ASN A 493 22.66 -17.02 29.35
N LYS A 494 22.45 -18.22 29.90
CA LYS A 494 22.02 -19.44 29.21
C LYS A 494 20.55 -19.36 28.80
N SER A 495 20.23 -18.83 27.60
CA SER A 495 18.90 -19.05 27.00
C SER A 495 18.84 -18.94 25.49
N ILE A 496 19.96 -19.01 24.76
CA ILE A 496 20.01 -18.79 23.30
C ILE A 496 20.36 -20.08 22.52
N SER A 497 20.00 -21.26 23.03
CA SER A 497 20.39 -22.53 22.42
C SER A 497 19.64 -22.91 21.13
N HIS A 498 18.71 -22.09 20.63
CA HIS A 498 17.86 -22.48 19.49
C HIS A 498 18.15 -21.75 18.17
N LYS A 499 19.19 -20.94 18.09
CA LYS A 499 19.51 -20.12 16.89
C LYS A 499 20.86 -20.46 16.25
N ALA A 500 21.54 -21.49 16.68
CA ALA A 500 22.87 -21.82 16.14
C ALA A 500 22.78 -22.31 14.69
N MET A 501 23.65 -21.79 13.84
CA MET A 501 23.95 -22.40 12.54
C MET A 501 24.52 -23.80 12.78
N LEU A 502 23.91 -24.78 12.12
CA LEU A 502 24.43 -26.15 12.16
C LEU A 502 25.66 -26.25 11.27
N PRO A 503 26.74 -26.87 11.72
CA PRO A 503 27.92 -27.10 10.88
C PRO A 503 27.53 -27.87 9.62
N CYS A 504 27.90 -27.32 8.45
CA CYS A 504 27.70 -27.93 7.16
C CYS A 504 29.02 -27.87 6.36
N ASP A 505 29.48 -29.00 5.89
CA ASP A 505 30.69 -29.11 5.05
C ASP A 505 30.38 -29.04 3.54
N GLY A 506 29.15 -28.66 3.18
CA GLY A 506 28.66 -28.66 1.78
C GLY A 506 28.07 -29.98 1.32
N LEU A 507 28.36 -31.07 2.00
CA LEU A 507 27.84 -32.42 1.74
C LEU A 507 26.94 -32.91 2.88
N ASN A 508 27.33 -32.64 4.10
CA ASN A 508 26.65 -33.11 5.31
C ASN A 508 26.45 -32.01 6.31
N VAL A 509 25.30 -32.04 6.99
CA VAL A 509 24.98 -31.18 8.14
C VAL A 509 25.15 -31.98 9.42
N THR A 510 25.92 -31.47 10.38
CA THR A 510 26.10 -32.10 11.69
C THR A 510 24.93 -31.74 12.60
N LEU A 511 24.28 -32.75 13.18
CA LEU A 511 23.13 -32.59 14.06
C LEU A 511 23.57 -32.41 15.52
N PRO A 512 22.97 -31.47 16.24
CA PRO A 512 23.23 -31.29 17.67
C PRO A 512 22.61 -32.42 18.49
N LYS A 513 23.14 -32.67 19.67
CA LYS A 513 22.56 -33.62 20.64
C LYS A 513 21.38 -32.95 21.37
N TYR A 514 20.18 -33.11 20.84
CA TYR A 514 18.95 -32.56 21.44
C TYR A 514 17.92 -33.62 21.78
N THR A 515 17.14 -33.39 22.83
CA THR A 515 15.99 -34.20 23.23
C THR A 515 14.91 -34.27 22.15
N ALA A 516 14.72 -33.20 21.37
CA ALA A 516 13.75 -33.19 20.26
C ALA A 516 14.10 -34.16 19.13
N LEU A 517 15.36 -34.59 19.01
CA LEU A 517 15.80 -35.60 18.04
C LEU A 517 15.48 -37.03 18.49
N THR A 518 15.28 -37.27 19.78
CA THR A 518 14.96 -38.63 20.28
C THR A 518 13.59 -39.10 19.87
N ASP A 519 12.63 -38.19 19.69
CA ASP A 519 11.24 -38.47 19.32
C ASP A 519 10.93 -38.20 17.85
N ALA A 520 11.95 -37.85 17.05
CA ALA A 520 11.78 -37.57 15.64
C ALA A 520 11.75 -38.85 14.81
N ASP A 521 10.78 -38.96 13.91
CA ASP A 521 10.71 -39.99 12.88
C ASP A 521 11.27 -39.50 11.53
N PHE A 522 11.15 -38.19 11.29
CA PHE A 522 11.59 -37.54 10.04
C PHE A 522 12.30 -36.23 10.33
N LEU A 523 13.13 -35.82 9.39
CA LEU A 523 13.71 -34.48 9.31
C LEU A 523 13.17 -33.79 8.06
N ILE A 524 12.70 -32.56 8.23
CA ILE A 524 12.22 -31.72 7.14
C ILE A 524 13.30 -30.67 6.86
N VAL A 525 13.74 -30.58 5.61
CA VAL A 525 14.57 -29.49 5.11
C VAL A 525 13.67 -28.53 4.36
N GLU A 526 13.60 -27.32 4.84
CA GLU A 526 12.81 -26.24 4.24
C GLU A 526 13.74 -25.16 3.68
N SER A 527 13.35 -24.55 2.56
CA SER A 527 13.98 -23.30 2.17
C SER A 527 13.63 -22.20 3.16
N ILE A 528 14.41 -21.13 3.19
CA ILE A 528 14.06 -19.93 3.98
C ILE A 528 12.72 -19.28 3.58
N GLN A 529 12.16 -19.67 2.44
CA GLN A 529 10.85 -19.26 1.94
C GLN A 529 9.71 -20.18 2.44
N HIS A 530 9.98 -21.05 3.41
CA HIS A 530 9.03 -22.02 4.00
C HIS A 530 8.44 -23.04 3.00
N THR A 531 9.08 -23.28 1.89
CA THR A 531 8.73 -24.40 1.03
C THR A 531 9.51 -25.64 1.49
N ALA A 532 8.79 -26.70 1.84
CA ALA A 532 9.44 -27.97 2.13
C ALA A 532 10.15 -28.48 0.86
N ILE A 533 11.48 -28.59 0.94
CA ILE A 533 12.28 -29.06 -0.19
C ILE A 533 12.38 -30.58 -0.16
N THR A 534 12.59 -31.15 1.03
CA THR A 534 12.67 -32.61 1.20
C THR A 534 12.33 -33.02 2.63
N THR A 535 11.79 -34.23 2.76
CA THR A 535 11.58 -34.92 4.03
C THR A 535 12.45 -36.18 4.05
N LEU A 536 13.31 -36.27 5.03
CA LEU A 536 14.24 -37.38 5.19
C LEU A 536 13.82 -38.25 6.38
N PRO A 537 13.73 -39.58 6.26
CA PRO A 537 13.55 -40.45 7.40
C PRO A 537 14.74 -40.31 8.36
N TYR A 538 14.47 -40.03 9.65
CA TYR A 538 15.54 -39.85 10.61
C TYR A 538 15.98 -41.20 11.19
N ARG A 539 17.22 -41.58 10.95
CA ARG A 539 17.81 -42.87 11.38
C ARG A 539 18.71 -42.71 12.61
N ARG A 540 18.54 -41.69 13.41
CA ARG A 540 19.33 -41.36 14.60
C ARG A 540 20.84 -41.20 14.32
N THR A 541 21.16 -40.71 13.14
CA THR A 541 22.52 -40.38 12.74
C THR A 541 22.96 -39.04 13.29
N SER A 542 24.25 -38.84 13.49
CA SER A 542 24.84 -37.56 13.89
C SER A 542 24.98 -36.55 12.75
N THR A 543 24.76 -36.99 11.51
CA THR A 543 24.83 -36.15 10.31
C THR A 543 23.74 -36.54 9.32
N ILE A 544 23.33 -35.57 8.50
CA ILE A 544 22.45 -35.78 7.36
C ILE A 544 23.13 -35.34 6.06
N ASN A 545 22.96 -36.10 5.01
CA ASN A 545 23.49 -35.76 3.70
C ASN A 545 22.58 -34.76 2.99
N VAL A 546 23.16 -33.67 2.51
CA VAL A 546 22.47 -32.57 1.83
C VAL A 546 23.03 -32.30 0.44
N ASN A 547 23.79 -33.26 -0.12
CA ASN A 547 24.50 -33.11 -1.39
C ASN A 547 23.57 -32.74 -2.56
N THR A 548 22.33 -33.19 -2.56
CA THR A 548 21.35 -32.96 -3.62
C THR A 548 20.68 -31.59 -3.56
N LEU A 549 20.87 -30.85 -2.45
CA LEU A 549 20.26 -29.51 -2.31
C LEU A 549 21.04 -28.48 -3.13
N PRO A 550 20.39 -27.48 -3.72
CA PRO A 550 21.05 -26.30 -4.29
C PRO A 550 21.87 -25.53 -3.26
N GLN A 551 22.75 -24.64 -3.70
CA GLN A 551 23.41 -23.69 -2.81
C GLN A 551 22.36 -22.75 -2.21
N GLY A 552 22.39 -22.58 -0.88
CA GLY A 552 21.40 -21.76 -0.20
C GLY A 552 21.40 -21.92 1.31
N VAL A 553 20.48 -21.20 1.97
CA VAL A 553 20.23 -21.29 3.42
C VAL A 553 18.94 -22.07 3.65
N TYR A 554 19.01 -23.01 4.58
CA TYR A 554 17.94 -23.95 4.88
C TYR A 554 17.62 -24.01 6.37
N VAL A 555 16.37 -24.28 6.67
CA VAL A 555 15.86 -24.59 8.02
C VAL A 555 15.76 -26.11 8.16
N LEU A 556 16.26 -26.67 9.23
CA LEU A 556 16.10 -28.07 9.59
C LEU A 556 15.09 -28.21 10.72
N ARG A 557 14.10 -29.08 10.53
CA ARG A 557 13.03 -29.37 11.52
C ARG A 557 12.92 -30.87 11.75
N THR A 558 12.47 -31.25 12.95
CA THR A 558 12.00 -32.61 13.22
C THR A 558 10.51 -32.72 12.90
N LEU A 559 10.07 -33.92 12.63
CA LEU A 559 8.66 -34.30 12.54
C LEU A 559 8.49 -35.71 13.13
N ASN A 560 7.56 -35.90 14.05
CA ASN A 560 7.18 -37.22 14.52
C ASN A 560 5.88 -37.71 13.88
N ARG A 561 5.55 -39.00 14.06
CA ARG A 561 4.31 -39.60 13.51
C ARG A 561 3.01 -38.99 14.06
N LYS A 562 3.08 -38.25 15.16
CA LYS A 562 1.96 -37.52 15.74
C LYS A 562 1.78 -36.12 15.15
N GLY A 563 2.59 -35.73 14.15
CA GLY A 563 2.53 -34.43 13.51
C GLY A 563 3.22 -33.30 14.30
N VAL A 564 3.93 -33.63 15.41
CA VAL A 564 4.66 -32.62 16.18
C VAL A 564 5.99 -32.32 15.50
N SER A 565 6.26 -31.06 15.25
CA SER A 565 7.46 -30.57 14.56
C SER A 565 8.21 -29.57 15.44
N HIS A 566 9.56 -29.73 15.56
CA HIS A 566 10.43 -28.79 16.26
C HIS A 566 11.56 -28.37 15.34
N ARG A 567 11.91 -27.07 15.34
CA ARG A 567 13.08 -26.59 14.62
C ARG A 567 14.35 -27.01 15.35
N ILE A 568 15.34 -27.48 14.60
CA ILE A 568 16.67 -27.84 15.11
C ILE A 568 17.65 -26.67 14.91
N GLY A 569 17.65 -26.06 13.74
CA GLY A 569 18.56 -24.99 13.42
C GLY A 569 18.52 -24.60 11.94
N PHE A 570 19.46 -23.77 11.55
CA PHE A 570 19.70 -23.39 10.15
C PHE A 570 21.03 -23.99 9.70
N PHE A 571 21.20 -24.20 8.40
CA PHE A 571 22.48 -24.48 7.81
C PHE A 571 22.59 -23.80 6.43
N ARG A 572 23.83 -23.56 6.02
CA ARG A 572 24.13 -23.05 4.67
C ARG A 572 24.86 -24.14 3.91
N LYS A 573 24.36 -24.47 2.73
CA LYS A 573 25.05 -25.32 1.77
C LYS A 573 25.80 -24.47 0.76
#